data_8b449e5f01940e2a0d94468eff951ea5
#
_entry.id   8b449e5f01940e2a0d94468eff951ea5
#
_cell.length_a   1.000
_cell.length_b   1.000
_cell.length_c   1.000
_cell.angle_alpha   90.00
_cell.angle_beta   90.00
_cell.angle_gamma   90.00
#
_symmetry.space_group_name_H-M   'P 1'
#
loop_
_entity.id
_entity.type
_entity.pdbx_description
1 polymer ?
#
loop_
_entity_poly.entity_id
_entity_poly.type
_entity_poly.pdbx_seq_one_letter_code
_entity_poly.pdbx_strand_id
1 'polypeptide(L)'
;MNSLINTLFNDLTSKTYTKTVKSYITDTGDVYNAEVELPGFAKKDISLLVVDNTLCVTAKNKERSEKFKLHLWDLVSEEHISAELKYGLLKITLPKRTVSDGREIQIK
;
A
#
# COMPACT_ATOMS: atom_id res chain seq x y z
N MET A 1 5.34 -15.99 7.46
CA MET A 1 5.70 -15.54 6.59
C MET A 1 5.07 -15.73 5.43
N ASN A 2 4.94 -15.04 4.74
CA ASN A 2 4.38 -15.12 3.67
C ASN A 2 5.20 -15.27 2.60
N SER A 3 5.94 -16.29 2.55
CA SER A 3 6.81 -16.50 1.46
C SER A 3 6.05 -16.58 0.17
N LEU A 4 4.84 -17.02 0.20
CA LEU A 4 4.08 -17.09 -1.03
C LEU A 4 3.83 -15.72 -1.62
N ILE A 5 3.44 -14.79 -0.80
CA ILE A 5 3.20 -13.45 -1.28
C ILE A 5 4.48 -12.79 -1.66
N ASN A 6 5.54 -13.00 -0.91
CA ASN A 6 6.81 -12.43 -1.26
C ASN A 6 7.29 -12.97 -2.59
N THR A 7 7.10 -14.25 -2.84
CA THR A 7 7.53 -14.83 -4.08
C THR A 7 6.74 -14.23 -5.23
N LEU A 8 5.46 -14.04 -5.03
CA LEU A 8 4.64 -13.48 -6.06
C LEU A 8 5.08 -12.08 -6.42
N PHE A 9 5.36 -11.26 -5.44
CA PHE A 9 5.78 -9.93 -5.72
C PHE A 9 7.19 -9.89 -6.29
N ASN A 10 8.06 -10.78 -5.86
CA ASN A 10 9.38 -10.82 -6.40
C ASN A 10 9.35 -11.24 -7.86
N ASP A 11 8.50 -12.17 -8.21
CA ASP A 11 8.38 -12.57 -9.58
C ASP A 11 7.96 -11.41 -10.41
N LEU A 12 7.02 -10.63 -9.96
CA LEU A 12 6.57 -9.52 -10.73
C LEU A 12 7.61 -8.48 -10.89
N THR A 13 8.36 -8.20 -9.86
CA THR A 13 9.35 -7.17 -9.98
C THR A 13 10.54 -7.65 -10.79
N SER A 14 10.88 -8.90 -10.68
CA SER A 14 12.05 -9.34 -11.39
C SER A 14 11.75 -9.45 -12.86
N LYS A 15 10.48 -9.61 -13.16
CA LYS A 15 10.23 -9.72 -14.48
C LYS A 15 10.20 -8.52 -15.12
N THR A 16 10.39 -7.68 -14.65
CA THR A 16 10.50 -6.57 -15.17
C THR A 16 9.53 -5.83 -15.48
N TYR A 17 9.18 -5.72 -15.17
CA TYR A 17 8.28 -5.20 -15.13
C TYR A 17 8.30 -3.96 -15.50
N THR A 18 8.38 -3.81 -16.37
CA THR A 18 8.40 -2.70 -17.00
C THR A 18 7.47 -1.70 -16.65
N LYS A 19 6.38 -1.95 -16.37
CA LYS A 19 5.53 -1.01 -16.18
C LYS A 19 5.45 -0.66 -14.83
N THR A 20 5.87 0.33 -14.36
CA THR A 20 5.78 0.75 -13.04
C THR A 20 4.62 1.65 -12.86
N VAL A 21 3.81 1.37 -11.90
CA VAL A 21 2.66 2.18 -11.60
C VAL A 21 3.15 3.46 -10.99
N LYS A 22 2.63 4.57 -11.42
CA LYS A 22 3.04 5.84 -10.85
C LYS A 22 2.40 6.00 -9.49
N SER A 23 3.20 6.35 -8.53
CA SER A 23 2.70 6.54 -7.18
C SER A 23 3.40 7.70 -6.52
N TYR A 24 2.70 8.33 -5.60
CA TYR A 24 3.23 9.48 -4.89
C TYR A 24 2.90 9.31 -3.42
N ILE A 25 3.84 9.61 -2.56
CA ILE A 25 3.62 9.48 -1.14
C ILE A 25 3.93 10.81 -0.48
N THR A 26 3.01 11.31 0.31
CA THR A 26 3.15 12.59 0.97
C THR A 26 2.97 12.41 2.46
N ASP A 27 3.81 13.07 3.24
CA ASP A 27 3.72 13.01 4.68
C ASP A 27 3.09 14.31 5.14
N THR A 28 1.91 14.24 5.71
CA THR A 28 1.23 15.46 6.13
C THR A 28 1.26 15.65 7.64
N GLY A 29 2.11 14.92 8.33
CA GLY A 29 2.22 15.08 9.77
C GLY A 29 1.54 13.97 10.52
N ASP A 30 0.25 13.89 10.42
CA ASP A 30 -0.51 12.87 11.12
C ASP A 30 -0.72 11.63 10.29
N VAL A 31 -0.67 11.75 9.00
CA VAL A 31 -0.89 10.61 8.14
C VAL A 31 0.05 10.67 6.95
N TYR A 32 0.27 9.53 6.34
CA TYR A 32 0.91 9.49 5.05
C TYR A 32 -0.22 9.32 4.05
N ASN A 33 -0.12 9.99 2.92
CA ASN A 33 -1.09 9.80 1.86
C ASN A 33 -0.37 9.22 0.67
N ALA A 34 -0.84 8.11 0.18
CA ALA A 34 -0.25 7.48 -0.98
C ALA A 34 -1.26 7.57 -2.10
N GLU A 35 -0.82 7.93 -3.28
CA GLU A 35 -1.70 8.01 -4.43
C GLU A 35 -1.12 7.13 -5.51
N VAL A 36 -1.92 6.24 -6.04
CA VAL A 36 -1.48 5.29 -7.04
C VAL A 36 -2.36 5.47 -8.25
N GLU A 37 -1.75 5.70 -9.39
CA GLU A 37 -2.51 5.90 -10.61
C GLU A 37 -2.89 4.57 -11.22
N LEU A 38 -4.16 4.27 -11.24
CA LEU A 38 -4.67 3.03 -11.77
C LEU A 38 -5.81 3.30 -12.74
N PRO A 39 -5.53 4.01 -13.82
CA PRO A 39 -6.59 4.35 -14.76
C PRO A 39 -7.09 3.10 -15.44
N GLY A 40 -8.36 3.05 -15.66
CA GLY A 40 -8.94 1.90 -16.34
C GLY A 40 -9.33 0.75 -15.45
N PHE A 41 -9.11 0.86 -14.15
CA PHE A 41 -9.51 -0.19 -13.23
C PHE A 41 -10.71 0.29 -12.42
N ALA A 42 -11.62 -0.60 -12.16
CA ALA A 42 -12.76 -0.29 -11.31
C ALA A 42 -12.43 -0.70 -9.89
N LYS A 43 -13.21 -0.24 -8.96
CA LYS A 43 -12.99 -0.56 -7.58
C LYS A 43 -12.96 -2.06 -7.36
N LYS A 44 -13.79 -2.79 -8.05
CA LYS A 44 -13.86 -4.23 -7.87
C LYS A 44 -12.64 -4.94 -8.39
N ASP A 45 -11.83 -4.25 -9.20
CA ASP A 45 -10.64 -4.86 -9.76
C ASP A 45 -9.43 -4.70 -8.84
N ILE A 46 -9.57 -3.96 -7.77
CA ILE A 46 -8.44 -3.58 -6.93
C ILE A 46 -8.53 -4.24 -5.57
N SER A 47 -7.42 -4.79 -5.12
CA SER A 47 -7.33 -5.41 -3.81
C SER A 47 -6.22 -4.77 -3.01
N LEU A 48 -6.44 -4.57 -1.74
CA LEU A 48 -5.44 -4.07 -0.84
C LEU A 48 -5.21 -5.09 0.24
N LEU A 49 -3.96 -5.35 0.56
CA LEU A 49 -3.65 -6.34 1.55
C LEU A 49 -2.40 -5.90 2.30
N VAL A 50 -2.36 -6.05 3.59
CA VAL A 50 -1.18 -5.74 4.37
C VAL A 50 -0.60 -7.04 4.89
N VAL A 51 0.65 -7.32 4.52
CA VAL A 51 1.31 -8.53 4.95
C VAL A 51 2.72 -8.18 5.36
N ASP A 52 3.10 -8.57 6.56
CA ASP A 52 4.46 -8.31 7.06
C ASP A 52 4.85 -6.85 6.89
N ASN A 53 4.01 -5.97 7.31
CA ASN A 53 4.25 -4.54 7.26
C ASN A 53 4.44 -4.04 5.84
N THR A 54 3.84 -4.71 4.88
CA THR A 54 3.91 -4.28 3.50
C THR A 54 2.50 -4.15 2.97
N LEU A 55 2.19 -3.00 2.42
CA LEU A 55 0.90 -2.79 1.79
C LEU A 55 1.02 -3.24 0.36
N CYS A 56 0.19 -4.17 -0.03
CA CYS A 56 0.22 -4.71 -1.37
C CYS A 56 -1.05 -4.32 -2.10
N VAL A 57 -0.90 -3.63 -3.19
CA VAL A 57 -2.03 -3.19 -3.99
C VAL A 57 -1.98 -3.97 -5.29
N THR A 58 -3.06 -4.62 -5.61
CA THR A 58 -3.15 -5.40 -6.84
C THR A 58 -4.35 -4.93 -7.62
N ALA A 59 -4.18 -4.65 -8.88
CA ALA A 59 -5.29 -4.26 -9.75
C ALA A 59 -5.26 -5.17 -10.95
N LYS A 60 -6.37 -5.79 -11.26
CA LYS A 60 -6.41 -6.72 -12.36
C LYS A 60 -7.75 -6.68 -13.06
N ASN A 61 -7.74 -6.58 -14.36
CA ASN A 61 -8.97 -6.68 -15.13
C ASN A 61 -8.66 -7.55 -16.34
N LYS A 62 -9.53 -7.58 -17.31
CA LYS A 62 -9.35 -8.46 -18.44
C LYS A 62 -8.17 -8.09 -19.30
N GLU A 63 -7.77 -6.88 -19.27
CA GLU A 63 -6.72 -6.42 -20.13
C GLU A 63 -5.35 -6.29 -19.52
N ARG A 64 -5.26 -6.05 -18.27
CA ARG A 64 -3.96 -5.88 -17.68
C ARG A 64 -3.97 -6.08 -16.17
N SER A 65 -2.80 -6.15 -15.63
CA SER A 65 -2.63 -6.40 -14.23
C SER A 65 -1.51 -5.50 -13.75
N GLU A 66 -1.72 -4.80 -12.66
CA GLU A 66 -0.71 -3.92 -12.09
C GLU A 66 -0.54 -4.24 -10.63
N LYS A 67 0.67 -4.04 -10.13
CA LYS A 67 0.92 -4.29 -8.73
C LYS A 67 1.80 -3.20 -8.17
N PHE A 68 1.59 -2.93 -6.90
CA PHE A 68 2.34 -1.90 -6.24
C PHE A 68 2.51 -2.34 -4.80
N LYS A 69 3.69 -2.16 -4.23
CA LYS A 69 3.82 -2.49 -2.84
C LYS A 69 4.55 -1.38 -2.13
N LEU A 70 4.19 -1.14 -0.90
CA LEU A 70 4.76 -0.09 -0.12
C LEU A 70 5.08 -0.64 1.24
N HIS A 71 6.34 -0.54 1.65
CA HIS A 71 6.72 -1.02 2.95
C HIS A 71 6.24 -0.03 3.99
N LEU A 72 5.52 -0.52 4.97
CA LEU A 72 5.02 0.33 6.02
C LEU A 72 5.97 0.18 7.20
N TRP A 73 6.22 1.29 7.86
CA TRP A 73 7.09 1.19 9.01
C TRP A 73 6.20 0.99 10.22
N ASP A 74 6.80 0.72 11.34
CA ASP A 74 6.01 0.51 12.54
C ASP A 74 5.21 1.74 12.91
N LEU A 75 5.41 2.82 12.22
CA LEU A 75 4.70 4.03 12.56
C LEU A 75 3.28 4.09 12.04
N VAL A 76 2.91 3.19 11.18
CA VAL A 76 1.58 3.25 10.57
C VAL A 76 0.60 2.37 11.36
N SER A 77 -0.57 2.91 11.59
CA SER A 77 -1.61 2.18 12.28
C SER A 77 -2.37 1.37 11.26
N GLU A 78 -2.07 0.11 11.11
CA GLU A 78 -2.64 -0.71 10.06
C GLU A 78 -4.14 -0.86 10.13
N GLU A 79 -4.68 -0.77 11.31
CA GLU A 79 -6.11 -0.93 11.45
C GLU A 79 -6.91 0.23 10.94
N HIS A 80 -6.28 1.34 10.72
CA HIS A 80 -7.01 2.52 10.30
C HIS A 80 -6.67 2.95 8.88
N ILE A 81 -6.06 2.09 8.11
CA ILE A 81 -5.76 2.40 6.73
C ILE A 81 -7.06 2.44 5.96
N SER A 82 -7.21 3.44 5.12
CA SER A 82 -8.40 3.54 4.29
C SER A 82 -7.99 3.90 2.88
N ALA A 83 -8.86 3.67 1.94
CA ALA A 83 -8.54 3.94 0.56
C ALA A 83 -9.79 4.34 -0.20
N GLU A 84 -9.60 5.12 -1.22
CA GLU A 84 -10.69 5.59 -2.03
C GLU A 84 -10.24 5.68 -3.47
N LEU A 85 -11.03 5.19 -4.40
CA LEU A 85 -10.69 5.25 -5.81
C LEU A 85 -11.57 6.32 -6.45
N LYS A 86 -10.94 7.27 -7.12
CA LYS A 86 -11.68 8.31 -7.77
C LYS A 86 -10.99 8.73 -9.04
N TYR A 87 -11.68 8.67 -10.14
CA TYR A 87 -11.14 9.06 -11.44
C TYR A 87 -9.81 8.35 -11.75
N GLY A 88 -9.72 7.10 -11.44
CA GLY A 88 -8.51 6.33 -11.75
C GLY A 88 -7.37 6.56 -10.80
N LEU A 89 -7.59 7.32 -9.74
CA LEU A 89 -6.55 7.57 -8.76
C LEU A 89 -6.95 6.91 -7.45
N LEU A 90 -6.13 6.00 -7.00
CA LEU A 90 -6.38 5.33 -5.73
C LEU A 90 -5.65 6.11 -4.66
N LYS A 91 -6.40 6.66 -3.72
CA LYS A 91 -5.82 7.42 -2.64
C LYS A 91 -5.88 6.59 -1.39
N ILE A 92 -4.75 6.38 -0.78
CA ILE A 92 -4.66 5.53 0.41
C ILE A 92 -4.19 6.41 1.55
N THR A 93 -4.94 6.38 2.64
CA THR A 93 -4.60 7.15 3.83
C THR A 93 -4.01 6.20 4.83
N LEU A 94 -2.81 6.50 5.29
CA LEU A 94 -2.08 5.66 6.20
C LEU A 94 -1.82 6.42 7.48
N PRO A 95 -2.72 6.32 8.45
CA PRO A 95 -2.55 7.10 9.68
C PRO A 95 -1.34 6.62 10.46
N LYS A 96 -0.63 7.56 11.02
CA LYS A 96 0.53 7.21 11.81
C LYS A 96 0.08 6.85 13.20
N ARG A 97 0.87 6.04 13.87
CA ARG A 97 0.58 5.74 15.24
C ARG A 97 0.89 6.98 16.04
N THR A 98 0.01 7.26 16.99
CA THR A 98 0.24 8.43 17.81
C THR A 98 1.02 7.99 19.03
N VAL A 99 1.43 8.95 19.81
CA VAL A 99 2.13 8.63 21.02
C VAL A 99 1.27 7.77 21.92
N SER A 100 -0.03 7.99 21.88
CA SER A 100 -0.90 7.21 22.72
C SER A 100 -1.00 5.78 22.20
N ASP A 101 -0.80 5.58 20.91
CA ASP A 101 -0.86 4.23 20.39
C ASP A 101 0.49 3.58 20.67
N GLY A 102 1.52 4.32 20.83
CA GLY A 102 2.81 3.76 21.05
C GLY A 102 2.97 3.41 22.49
N ARG A 103 4.13 2.95 22.87
CA ARG A 103 4.34 2.63 24.13
C ARG A 103 5.30 3.48 24.75
N GLU A 104 5.06 4.03 25.85
CA GLU A 104 5.95 4.77 26.53
C GLU A 104 6.88 3.90 27.27
N ILE A 105 8.14 4.06 27.14
CA ILE A 105 9.09 3.24 27.81
C ILE A 105 9.53 3.90 29.07
N GLN A 106 9.38 3.20 30.16
CA GLN A 106 9.75 3.76 31.41
C GLN A 106 11.21 3.57 31.63
N ILE A 107 11.85 4.58 32.12
CA ILE A 107 13.28 4.52 32.42
C ILE A 107 13.42 4.20 33.87
N LYS A 108 14.10 3.15 34.15
CA LYS A 108 14.26 2.75 35.54
C LYS A 108 15.54 3.21 36.13
#